data_b72a5eed4463e3fae7c2479eb19841f2
#
_entry.id   b72a5eed4463e3fae7c2479eb19841f2
#
_cell.length_a   1.000
_cell.length_b   1.000
_cell.length_c   1.000
_cell.angle_alpha   90.00
_cell.angle_beta   90.00
_cell.angle_gamma   90.00
#
_symmetry.space_group_name_H-M   'P 1'
#
loop_
_entity.id
_entity.type
_entity.pdbx_description
1 polymer ?
#
loop_
_entity_poly.entity_id
_entity_poly.type
_entity_poly.pdbx_seq_one_letter_code
_entity_poly.pdbx_strand_id
1 'polypeptide(L)'
;MTKTKVDLLVRAIGKKWLWVQAALAFAFLYLPILILIIYSFNASRFNAVWRGFTLDWYRSLFSSAGATIATSSSAGILPALNNSLLIAAISTVLATIFGTMLALALERFHFPGRKALEALLFLPMIVPEITIGISLLVFFTLVFRIVENVAGIRLNLGLPTVIIGHVAFNISFVTITVRARLAELDPILEQAAFDLGANEWRTFWRITFPLIWPGIFSAALLAFTLSLDDFVVTFFTTGAGSMTLPLLVYGMIKFAVTPAINAISTLMLLASLLLVVSSLTVQKKS
;
A
#
# COMPACT_ATOMS: atom_id res chain seq x y z
N MET A 1 15.58 53.92 -4.39
CA MET A 1 15.51 52.57 -3.78
C MET A 1 16.63 51.75 -4.40
N THR A 2 17.59 51.27 -3.62
CA THR A 2 18.71 50.45 -4.10
C THR A 2 18.18 49.11 -4.60
N LYS A 3 18.71 48.60 -5.73
CA LYS A 3 18.34 47.30 -6.35
C LYS A 3 18.18 46.17 -5.30
N THR A 4 19.00 46.16 -4.28
CA THR A 4 18.99 45.18 -3.18
C THR A 4 17.69 45.18 -2.35
N LYS A 5 17.07 46.33 -2.13
CA LYS A 5 15.79 46.43 -1.37
C LYS A 5 14.60 45.95 -2.20
N VAL A 6 14.60 46.19 -3.50
CA VAL A 6 13.57 45.69 -4.43
C VAL A 6 13.65 44.15 -4.52
N ASP A 7 14.86 43.60 -4.65
CA ASP A 7 15.05 42.16 -4.70
C ASP A 7 14.62 41.44 -3.40
N LEU A 8 14.86 42.05 -2.24
CA LEU A 8 14.42 41.50 -0.96
C LEU A 8 12.89 41.55 -0.81
N LEU A 9 12.26 42.62 -1.29
CA LEU A 9 10.80 42.75 -1.31
C LEU A 9 10.15 41.74 -2.25
N VAL A 10 10.68 41.57 -3.46
CA VAL A 10 10.20 40.57 -4.44
C VAL A 10 10.34 39.15 -3.89
N ARG A 11 11.46 38.83 -3.26
CA ARG A 11 11.66 37.52 -2.60
C ARG A 11 10.70 37.32 -1.42
N ALA A 12 10.46 38.34 -0.59
CA ALA A 12 9.53 38.26 0.54
C ALA A 12 8.09 38.08 0.10
N ILE A 13 7.65 38.83 -0.95
CA ILE A 13 6.32 38.67 -1.55
C ILE A 13 6.17 37.32 -2.22
N GLY A 14 7.19 36.89 -2.98
CA GLY A 14 7.19 35.57 -3.61
C GLY A 14 7.09 34.44 -2.59
N LYS A 15 7.84 34.54 -1.47
CA LYS A 15 7.76 33.55 -0.39
C LYS A 15 6.38 33.49 0.26
N LYS A 16 5.76 34.66 0.54
CA LYS A 16 4.39 34.72 1.11
C LYS A 16 3.37 34.13 0.13
N TRP A 17 3.49 34.43 -1.15
CA TRP A 17 2.62 33.90 -2.19
C TRP A 17 2.71 32.37 -2.29
N LEU A 18 3.91 31.81 -2.26
CA LEU A 18 4.13 30.37 -2.25
C LEU A 18 3.49 29.70 -1.01
N TRP A 19 3.60 30.33 0.16
CA TRP A 19 2.92 29.83 1.37
C TRP A 19 1.39 29.83 1.24
N VAL A 20 0.82 30.89 0.66
CA VAL A 20 -0.63 30.97 0.41
C VAL A 20 -1.06 29.89 -0.57
N GLN A 21 -0.34 29.71 -1.68
CA GLN A 21 -0.63 28.64 -2.64
C GLN A 21 -0.52 27.24 -2.00
N ALA A 22 0.54 27.01 -1.23
CA ALA A 22 0.70 25.75 -0.51
C ALA A 22 -0.47 25.52 0.48
N ALA A 23 -0.82 26.53 1.27
CA ALA A 23 -1.94 26.44 2.22
C ALA A 23 -3.27 26.15 1.52
N LEU A 24 -3.54 26.80 0.39
CA LEU A 24 -4.74 26.55 -0.41
C LEU A 24 -4.75 25.15 -1.01
N ALA A 25 -3.62 24.69 -1.53
CA ALA A 25 -3.48 23.33 -2.07
C ALA A 25 -3.71 22.28 -0.98
N PHE A 26 -3.10 22.44 0.20
CA PHE A 26 -3.33 21.57 1.33
C PHE A 26 -4.77 21.62 1.83
N ALA A 27 -5.36 22.81 1.96
CA ALA A 27 -6.75 22.95 2.35
C ALA A 27 -7.67 22.25 1.35
N PHE A 28 -7.47 22.44 0.06
CA PHE A 28 -8.26 21.77 -0.99
C PHE A 28 -8.15 20.24 -0.90
N LEU A 29 -6.95 19.72 -0.60
CA LEU A 29 -6.71 18.28 -0.49
C LEU A 29 -7.29 17.68 0.80
N TYR A 30 -7.07 18.34 1.94
CA TYR A 30 -7.40 17.77 3.25
C TYR A 30 -8.79 18.13 3.76
N LEU A 31 -9.40 19.22 3.29
CA LEU A 31 -10.73 19.63 3.72
C LEU A 31 -11.82 18.57 3.45
N PRO A 32 -11.89 17.93 2.27
CA PRO A 32 -12.83 16.84 2.03
C PRO A 32 -12.63 15.66 2.98
N ILE A 33 -11.38 15.32 3.27
CA ILE A 33 -11.02 14.23 4.21
C ILE A 33 -11.48 14.59 5.63
N LEU A 34 -11.24 15.84 6.06
CA LEU A 34 -11.69 16.32 7.36
C LEU A 34 -13.23 16.29 7.47
N ILE A 35 -13.92 16.70 6.43
CA ILE A 35 -15.39 16.63 6.37
C ILE A 35 -15.85 15.16 6.50
N LEU A 36 -15.23 14.23 5.78
CA LEU A 36 -15.54 12.81 5.87
C LEU A 36 -15.36 12.31 7.31
N ILE A 37 -14.24 12.66 7.97
CA ILE A 37 -13.97 12.28 9.36
C ILE A 37 -15.04 12.88 10.30
N ILE A 38 -15.39 14.16 10.15
CA ILE A 38 -16.43 14.79 10.99
C ILE A 38 -17.76 14.08 10.78
N TYR A 39 -18.18 13.84 9.54
CA TYR A 39 -19.45 13.20 9.22
C TYR A 39 -19.49 11.70 9.59
N SER A 40 -18.35 11.07 9.88
CA SER A 40 -18.32 9.72 10.45
C SER A 40 -18.95 9.62 11.84
N PHE A 41 -19.04 10.75 12.55
CA PHE A 41 -19.69 10.87 13.85
C PHE A 41 -21.13 11.41 13.78
N ASN A 42 -21.70 11.61 12.60
CA ASN A 42 -23.03 12.15 12.44
C ASN A 42 -24.11 11.12 12.80
N ALA A 43 -25.03 11.46 13.69
CA ALA A 43 -26.15 10.61 14.09
C ALA A 43 -27.22 10.40 13.00
N SER A 44 -27.19 11.20 11.92
CA SER A 44 -28.09 11.04 10.77
C SER A 44 -27.71 9.82 9.95
N ARG A 45 -28.71 9.14 9.34
CA ARG A 45 -28.49 8.10 8.33
C ARG A 45 -28.05 8.65 6.96
N PHE A 46 -28.23 9.96 6.74
CA PHE A 46 -27.89 10.64 5.51
C PHE A 46 -26.81 11.69 5.78
N ASN A 47 -25.81 11.76 4.91
CA ASN A 47 -24.69 12.70 5.05
C ASN A 47 -25.11 14.18 4.77
N ALA A 48 -26.32 14.46 4.31
CA ALA A 48 -26.74 15.80 3.93
C ALA A 48 -26.97 16.76 5.12
N VAL A 49 -27.30 16.23 6.32
CA VAL A 49 -27.66 17.05 7.48
C VAL A 49 -26.99 16.51 8.73
N TRP A 50 -26.33 17.40 9.48
CA TRP A 50 -25.79 17.10 10.78
C TRP A 50 -26.91 17.04 11.84
N ARG A 51 -27.09 15.89 12.49
CA ARG A 51 -28.14 15.67 13.53
C ARG A 51 -27.59 15.41 14.92
N GLY A 52 -26.29 15.58 15.13
CA GLY A 52 -25.65 15.38 16.41
C GLY A 52 -24.50 14.37 16.34
N PHE A 53 -23.77 14.23 17.43
CA PHE A 53 -22.61 13.35 17.56
C PHE A 53 -23.05 11.95 18.02
N THR A 54 -22.52 10.91 17.38
CA THR A 54 -22.67 9.52 17.78
C THR A 54 -21.42 8.70 17.50
N LEU A 55 -21.23 7.64 18.29
CA LEU A 55 -20.21 6.58 18.05
C LEU A 55 -20.86 5.27 17.60
N ASP A 56 -22.17 5.27 17.37
CA ASP A 56 -22.91 4.02 17.10
C ASP A 56 -22.43 3.34 15.80
N TRP A 57 -22.01 4.12 14.81
CA TRP A 57 -21.44 3.57 13.58
C TRP A 57 -20.19 2.75 13.86
N TYR A 58 -19.28 3.28 14.69
CA TYR A 58 -18.07 2.56 15.08
C TYR A 58 -18.37 1.31 15.93
N ARG A 59 -19.31 1.41 16.86
CA ARG A 59 -19.76 0.25 17.66
C ARG A 59 -20.40 -0.82 16.79
N SER A 60 -21.22 -0.44 15.82
CA SER A 60 -21.90 -1.38 14.91
C SER A 60 -20.90 -2.13 13.99
N LEU A 61 -19.74 -1.55 13.68
CA LEU A 61 -18.71 -2.22 12.89
C LEU A 61 -18.10 -3.44 13.60
N PHE A 62 -18.04 -3.40 14.95
CA PHE A 62 -17.39 -4.43 15.77
C PHE A 62 -18.39 -5.33 16.52
N SER A 63 -19.68 -5.02 16.50
CA SER A 63 -20.70 -5.84 17.18
C SER A 63 -21.35 -6.82 16.20
N SER A 64 -21.26 -8.10 16.51
CA SER A 64 -22.00 -9.17 15.81
C SER A 64 -23.54 -9.01 15.92
N ALA A 65 -24.02 -8.19 16.88
CA ALA A 65 -25.43 -7.89 17.13
C ALA A 65 -25.98 -6.72 16.28
N GLY A 66 -25.11 -6.01 15.52
CA GLY A 66 -25.50 -4.87 14.69
C GLY A 66 -26.31 -5.21 13.44
N ALA A 67 -26.60 -6.49 13.19
CA ALA A 67 -27.40 -6.93 12.05
C ALA A 67 -28.86 -6.48 12.08
N THR A 68 -29.35 -5.95 13.21
CA THR A 68 -30.75 -5.51 13.36
C THR A 68 -30.98 -4.01 13.14
N ILE A 69 -29.91 -3.18 13.19
CA ILE A 69 -30.03 -1.71 13.03
C ILE A 69 -29.32 -1.23 11.76
N ALA A 70 -28.27 -1.91 11.33
CA ALA A 70 -27.58 -1.62 10.08
C ALA A 70 -28.16 -2.53 8.98
N THR A 71 -28.67 -1.89 7.94
CA THR A 71 -29.01 -2.51 6.65
C THR A 71 -27.97 -3.58 6.28
N SER A 72 -28.39 -4.59 5.49
CA SER A 72 -27.63 -5.74 4.95
C SER A 72 -26.16 -5.48 4.54
N SER A 73 -25.69 -4.24 4.58
CA SER A 73 -24.34 -3.77 4.26
C SER A 73 -23.29 -4.04 5.36
N SER A 74 -23.66 -4.09 6.64
CA SER A 74 -22.70 -4.28 7.73
C SER A 74 -22.25 -5.74 7.91
N ALA A 75 -23.05 -6.70 7.48
CA ALA A 75 -22.71 -8.13 7.59
C ALA A 75 -21.47 -8.53 6.75
N GLY A 76 -21.08 -7.73 5.74
CA GLY A 76 -19.90 -7.96 4.90
C GLY A 76 -18.60 -7.30 5.36
N ILE A 77 -18.65 -6.39 6.35
CA ILE A 77 -17.49 -5.55 6.71
C ILE A 77 -16.38 -6.36 7.39
N LEU A 78 -16.71 -7.15 8.40
CA LEU A 78 -15.73 -7.97 9.10
C LEU A 78 -15.07 -9.03 8.18
N PRO A 79 -15.80 -9.80 7.37
CA PRO A 79 -15.21 -10.66 6.36
C PRO A 79 -14.31 -9.91 5.38
N ALA A 80 -14.74 -8.75 4.87
CA ALA A 80 -13.97 -7.95 3.95
C ALA A 80 -12.68 -7.38 4.60
N LEU A 81 -12.76 -6.93 5.84
CA LEU A 81 -11.60 -6.49 6.62
C LEU A 81 -10.61 -7.65 6.83
N ASN A 82 -11.11 -8.82 7.23
CA ASN A 82 -10.27 -10.00 7.42
C ASN A 82 -9.59 -10.42 6.11
N ASN A 83 -10.29 -10.41 4.99
CA ASN A 83 -9.71 -10.67 3.67
C ASN A 83 -8.62 -9.64 3.33
N SER A 84 -8.88 -8.34 3.54
CA SER A 84 -7.89 -7.29 3.30
C SER A 84 -6.62 -7.49 4.13
N LEU A 85 -6.76 -7.77 5.43
CA LEU A 85 -5.64 -8.02 6.33
C LEU A 85 -4.86 -9.28 5.95
N LEU A 86 -5.56 -10.35 5.61
CA LEU A 86 -4.96 -11.63 5.21
C LEU A 86 -4.20 -11.48 3.89
N ILE A 87 -4.80 -10.85 2.88
CA ILE A 87 -4.16 -10.58 1.60
C ILE A 87 -2.93 -9.69 1.81
N ALA A 88 -3.08 -8.58 2.55
CA ALA A 88 -1.99 -7.66 2.82
C ALA A 88 -0.84 -8.34 3.58
N ALA A 89 -1.13 -9.15 4.58
CA ALA A 89 -0.10 -9.86 5.35
C ALA A 89 0.66 -10.88 4.49
N ILE A 90 -0.06 -11.76 3.78
CA ILE A 90 0.57 -12.82 2.98
C ILE A 90 1.35 -12.21 1.81
N SER A 91 0.75 -11.27 1.07
CA SER A 91 1.41 -10.63 -0.07
C SER A 91 2.65 -9.83 0.37
N THR A 92 2.59 -9.15 1.51
CA THR A 92 3.75 -8.45 2.07
C THR A 92 4.88 -9.38 2.41
N VAL A 93 4.62 -10.48 3.11
CA VAL A 93 5.66 -11.45 3.46
C VAL A 93 6.32 -12.01 2.20
N LEU A 94 5.53 -12.46 1.24
CA LEU A 94 6.05 -13.01 -0.01
C LEU A 94 6.81 -11.97 -0.83
N ALA A 95 6.24 -10.78 -1.00
CA ALA A 95 6.88 -9.69 -1.74
C ALA A 95 8.17 -9.21 -1.06
N THR A 96 8.21 -9.19 0.28
CA THR A 96 9.42 -8.80 1.03
C THR A 96 10.53 -9.84 0.86
N ILE A 97 10.22 -11.12 0.92
CA ILE A 97 11.20 -12.19 0.69
C ILE A 97 11.74 -12.11 -0.73
N PHE A 98 10.86 -12.18 -1.73
CA PHE A 98 11.28 -12.20 -3.14
C PHE A 98 11.91 -10.86 -3.57
N GLY A 99 11.37 -9.74 -3.13
CA GLY A 99 11.90 -8.41 -3.45
C GLY A 99 13.27 -8.16 -2.82
N THR A 100 13.50 -8.62 -1.58
CA THR A 100 14.83 -8.54 -0.94
C THR A 100 15.84 -9.43 -1.65
N MET A 101 15.47 -10.68 -1.99
CA MET A 101 16.34 -11.57 -2.76
C MET A 101 16.70 -10.97 -4.11
N LEU A 102 15.72 -10.37 -4.79
CA LEU A 102 15.93 -9.72 -6.08
C LEU A 102 16.80 -8.46 -5.96
N ALA A 103 16.62 -7.66 -4.91
CA ALA A 103 17.46 -6.51 -4.61
C ALA A 103 18.94 -6.93 -4.42
N LEU A 104 19.18 -7.97 -3.63
CA LEU A 104 20.51 -8.55 -3.41
C LEU A 104 21.11 -9.09 -4.71
N ALA A 105 20.31 -9.81 -5.50
CA ALA A 105 20.77 -10.35 -6.78
C ALA A 105 21.18 -9.25 -7.75
N LEU A 106 20.37 -8.20 -7.86
CA LEU A 106 20.65 -7.07 -8.75
C LEU A 106 21.83 -6.21 -8.28
N GLU A 107 22.07 -6.08 -6.98
CA GLU A 107 23.16 -5.26 -6.48
C GLU A 107 24.52 -5.98 -6.54
N ARG A 108 24.53 -7.29 -6.27
CA ARG A 108 25.77 -8.06 -6.11
C ARG A 108 26.22 -8.83 -7.35
N PHE A 109 25.29 -9.20 -8.22
CA PHE A 109 25.60 -10.10 -9.34
C PHE A 109 25.46 -9.40 -10.70
N HIS A 110 26.38 -9.73 -11.59
CA HIS A 110 26.32 -9.35 -12.99
C HIS A 110 25.97 -10.57 -13.82
N PHE A 111 24.79 -10.58 -14.42
CA PHE A 111 24.28 -11.69 -15.22
C PHE A 111 23.63 -11.18 -16.52
N PRO A 112 23.58 -12.02 -17.56
CA PRO A 112 22.88 -11.66 -18.80
C PRO A 112 21.38 -11.48 -18.50
N GLY A 113 20.77 -10.41 -19.04
CA GLY A 113 19.36 -10.07 -18.78
C GLY A 113 19.10 -9.15 -17.59
N ARG A 114 20.12 -8.80 -16.78
CA ARG A 114 19.96 -7.87 -15.64
C ARG A 114 19.25 -6.57 -16.04
N LYS A 115 19.65 -5.93 -17.15
CA LYS A 115 19.02 -4.68 -17.62
C LYS A 115 17.54 -4.86 -17.97
N ALA A 116 17.19 -6.00 -18.57
CA ALA A 116 15.79 -6.31 -18.88
C ALA A 116 14.98 -6.52 -17.60
N LEU A 117 15.53 -7.21 -16.60
CA LEU A 117 14.90 -7.42 -15.31
C LEU A 117 14.73 -6.10 -14.54
N GLU A 118 15.74 -5.22 -14.56
CA GLU A 118 15.64 -3.87 -14.01
C GLU A 118 14.53 -3.06 -14.69
N ALA A 119 14.42 -3.12 -16.01
CA ALA A 119 13.34 -2.45 -16.75
C ALA A 119 11.96 -3.03 -16.37
N LEU A 120 11.84 -4.34 -16.21
CA LEU A 120 10.59 -4.99 -15.78
C LEU A 120 10.15 -4.57 -14.37
N LEU A 121 11.10 -4.32 -13.45
CA LEU A 121 10.79 -3.84 -12.10
C LEU A 121 10.18 -2.44 -12.07
N PHE A 122 10.47 -1.60 -13.06
CA PHE A 122 9.86 -0.28 -13.15
C PHE A 122 8.47 -0.30 -13.80
N LEU A 123 8.09 -1.37 -14.50
CA LEU A 123 6.79 -1.46 -15.19
C LEU A 123 5.60 -1.21 -14.26
N PRO A 124 5.49 -1.84 -13.06
CA PRO A 124 4.34 -1.60 -12.18
C PRO A 124 4.24 -0.16 -11.66
N MET A 125 5.33 0.60 -11.71
CA MET A 125 5.33 2.01 -11.27
C MET A 125 4.95 2.98 -12.40
N ILE A 126 5.13 2.57 -13.66
CA ILE A 126 4.92 3.41 -14.84
C ILE A 126 3.58 3.08 -15.49
N VAL A 127 3.21 1.79 -15.52
CA VAL A 127 2.00 1.30 -16.16
C VAL A 127 0.79 1.64 -15.27
N PRO A 128 -0.30 2.18 -15.84
CA PRO A 128 -1.52 2.41 -15.08
C PRO A 128 -2.03 1.12 -14.41
N GLU A 129 -2.42 1.19 -13.15
CA GLU A 129 -2.88 0.04 -12.36
C GLU A 129 -4.04 -0.72 -13.03
N ILE A 130 -4.95 0.00 -13.72
CA ILE A 130 -6.04 -0.62 -14.49
C ILE A 130 -5.50 -1.58 -15.55
N THR A 131 -4.43 -1.19 -16.25
CA THR A 131 -3.78 -2.04 -17.27
C THR A 131 -3.19 -3.29 -16.64
N ILE A 132 -2.56 -3.16 -15.48
CA ILE A 132 -2.03 -4.30 -14.71
C ILE A 132 -3.17 -5.23 -14.30
N GLY A 133 -4.25 -4.68 -13.72
CA GLY A 133 -5.40 -5.45 -13.29
C GLY A 133 -6.06 -6.25 -14.43
N ILE A 134 -6.29 -5.60 -15.58
CA ILE A 134 -6.84 -6.27 -16.78
C ILE A 134 -5.87 -7.35 -17.28
N SER A 135 -4.57 -7.07 -17.33
CA SER A 135 -3.57 -8.04 -17.77
C SER A 135 -3.53 -9.27 -16.88
N LEU A 136 -3.62 -9.08 -15.55
CA LEU A 136 -3.72 -10.19 -14.59
C LEU A 136 -5.01 -11.00 -14.77
N LEU A 137 -6.16 -10.35 -15.00
CA LEU A 137 -7.42 -11.04 -15.29
C LEU A 137 -7.29 -11.92 -16.54
N VAL A 138 -6.73 -11.38 -17.63
CA VAL A 138 -6.50 -12.14 -18.86
C VAL A 138 -5.52 -13.28 -18.61
N PHE A 139 -4.42 -13.03 -17.90
CA PHE A 139 -3.44 -14.04 -17.52
C PHE A 139 -4.08 -15.20 -16.75
N PHE A 140 -4.82 -14.91 -15.67
CA PHE A 140 -5.46 -15.94 -14.87
C PHE A 140 -6.49 -16.72 -15.67
N THR A 141 -7.31 -16.07 -16.49
CA THR A 141 -8.31 -16.77 -17.33
C THR A 141 -7.67 -17.70 -18.34
N LEU A 142 -6.53 -17.30 -18.94
CA LEU A 142 -5.77 -18.16 -19.85
C LEU A 142 -5.16 -19.36 -19.11
N VAL A 143 -4.50 -19.11 -17.97
CA VAL A 143 -3.89 -20.18 -17.14
C VAL A 143 -4.97 -21.16 -16.68
N PHE A 144 -6.11 -20.71 -16.21
CA PHE A 144 -7.20 -21.56 -15.75
C PHE A 144 -7.74 -22.43 -16.87
N ARG A 145 -7.91 -21.88 -18.07
CA ARG A 145 -8.32 -22.65 -19.26
C ARG A 145 -7.29 -23.73 -19.62
N ILE A 146 -6.00 -23.40 -19.57
CA ILE A 146 -4.93 -24.39 -19.83
C ILE A 146 -4.97 -25.50 -18.80
N VAL A 147 -5.08 -25.17 -17.50
CA VAL A 147 -5.15 -26.15 -16.40
C VAL A 147 -6.40 -27.03 -16.53
N GLU A 148 -7.56 -26.46 -16.87
CA GLU A 148 -8.78 -27.23 -17.08
C GLU A 148 -8.61 -28.22 -18.26
N ASN A 149 -8.04 -27.77 -19.38
CA ASN A 149 -7.83 -28.62 -20.55
C ASN A 149 -6.81 -29.74 -20.33
N VAL A 150 -5.74 -29.46 -19.54
CA VAL A 150 -4.64 -30.44 -19.35
C VAL A 150 -4.89 -31.35 -18.15
N ALA A 151 -5.38 -30.80 -17.04
CA ALA A 151 -5.52 -31.52 -15.78
C ALA A 151 -7.00 -31.80 -15.40
N GLY A 152 -7.98 -31.28 -16.14
CA GLY A 152 -9.41 -31.40 -15.80
C GLY A 152 -9.82 -30.64 -14.53
N ILE A 153 -8.95 -29.77 -13.99
CA ILE A 153 -9.17 -29.02 -12.74
C ILE A 153 -9.72 -27.63 -13.06
N ARG A 154 -10.89 -27.32 -12.55
CA ARG A 154 -11.48 -25.97 -12.65
C ARG A 154 -10.96 -25.07 -11.54
N LEU A 155 -10.19 -24.05 -11.93
CA LEU A 155 -9.74 -22.98 -11.05
C LEU A 155 -10.62 -21.74 -11.25
N ASN A 156 -10.83 -21.00 -10.17
CA ASN A 156 -11.61 -19.77 -10.18
C ASN A 156 -10.81 -18.63 -9.54
N LEU A 157 -11.17 -17.38 -9.90
CA LEU A 157 -10.66 -16.20 -9.20
C LEU A 157 -11.08 -16.25 -7.73
N GLY A 158 -10.22 -15.73 -6.85
CA GLY A 158 -10.46 -15.73 -5.41
C GLY A 158 -9.27 -15.19 -4.63
N LEU A 159 -9.17 -15.51 -3.34
CA LEU A 159 -8.06 -15.06 -2.49
C LEU A 159 -6.67 -15.34 -3.08
N PRO A 160 -6.37 -16.54 -3.65
CA PRO A 160 -5.05 -16.79 -4.21
C PRO A 160 -4.69 -15.88 -5.39
N THR A 161 -5.64 -15.59 -6.29
CA THR A 161 -5.38 -14.71 -7.43
C THR A 161 -5.15 -13.27 -7.01
N VAL A 162 -5.88 -12.80 -6.00
CA VAL A 162 -5.65 -11.47 -5.41
C VAL A 162 -4.26 -11.42 -4.77
N ILE A 163 -3.88 -12.42 -3.95
CA ILE A 163 -2.56 -12.48 -3.31
C ILE A 163 -1.44 -12.46 -4.35
N ILE A 164 -1.54 -13.28 -5.41
CA ILE A 164 -0.53 -13.31 -6.48
C ILE A 164 -0.45 -11.95 -7.19
N GLY A 165 -1.58 -11.32 -7.49
CA GLY A 165 -1.63 -9.98 -8.08
C GLY A 165 -0.91 -8.95 -7.20
N HIS A 166 -1.19 -8.96 -5.89
CA HIS A 166 -0.55 -8.05 -4.93
C HIS A 166 0.96 -8.33 -4.78
N VAL A 167 1.37 -9.59 -4.78
CA VAL A 167 2.80 -9.96 -4.76
C VAL A 167 3.50 -9.43 -6.01
N ALA A 168 2.86 -9.56 -7.18
CA ALA A 168 3.47 -9.20 -8.46
C ALA A 168 3.86 -7.71 -8.54
N PHE A 169 3.00 -6.79 -8.08
CA PHE A 169 3.38 -5.37 -8.07
C PHE A 169 4.25 -4.99 -6.87
N ASN A 170 4.01 -5.56 -5.68
CA ASN A 170 4.75 -5.24 -4.46
C ASN A 170 6.22 -5.67 -4.51
N ILE A 171 6.57 -6.74 -5.23
CA ILE A 171 7.98 -7.14 -5.42
C ILE A 171 8.80 -5.98 -5.97
N SER A 172 8.27 -5.21 -6.91
CA SER A 172 8.96 -4.06 -7.50
C SER A 172 9.25 -2.97 -6.47
N PHE A 173 8.24 -2.58 -5.67
CA PHE A 173 8.39 -1.57 -4.63
C PHE A 173 9.39 -2.00 -3.55
N VAL A 174 9.29 -3.25 -3.09
CA VAL A 174 10.24 -3.79 -2.11
C VAL A 174 11.65 -3.83 -2.67
N THR A 175 11.83 -4.33 -3.90
CA THR A 175 13.15 -4.44 -4.54
C THR A 175 13.82 -3.07 -4.63
N ILE A 176 13.10 -2.06 -5.10
CA ILE A 176 13.66 -0.70 -5.27
C ILE A 176 14.01 -0.09 -3.91
N THR A 177 13.13 -0.24 -2.91
CA THR A 177 13.36 0.31 -1.57
C THR A 177 14.56 -0.35 -0.88
N VAL A 178 14.65 -1.68 -0.92
CA VAL A 178 15.77 -2.42 -0.33
C VAL A 178 17.07 -2.15 -1.08
N ARG A 179 17.01 -2.06 -2.42
CA ARG A 179 18.18 -1.74 -3.24
C ARG A 179 18.74 -0.35 -2.95
N ALA A 180 17.88 0.65 -2.73
CA ALA A 180 18.30 1.97 -2.31
C ALA A 180 19.09 1.91 -0.99
N ARG A 181 18.65 1.10 -0.03
CA ARG A 181 19.36 0.90 1.23
C ARG A 181 20.68 0.14 1.06
N LEU A 182 20.73 -0.86 0.18
CA LEU A 182 21.97 -1.58 -0.14
C LEU A 182 23.02 -0.66 -0.77
N ALA A 183 22.61 0.26 -1.62
CA ALA A 183 23.51 1.22 -2.28
C ALA A 183 24.15 2.25 -1.31
N GLU A 184 23.55 2.46 -0.14
CA GLU A 184 24.11 3.32 0.92
C GLU A 184 25.14 2.62 1.80
N LEU A 185 25.26 1.28 1.72
CA LEU A 185 26.22 0.53 2.52
C LEU A 185 27.65 0.75 2.02
N ASP A 186 28.55 1.04 2.96
CA ASP A 186 29.99 1.11 2.66
C ASP A 186 30.54 -0.31 2.40
N PRO A 187 31.04 -0.59 1.18
CA PRO A 187 31.64 -1.88 0.85
C PRO A 187 32.83 -2.26 1.75
N ILE A 188 33.49 -1.29 2.38
CA ILE A 188 34.64 -1.50 3.28
C ILE A 188 34.25 -2.40 4.45
N LEU A 189 32.99 -2.32 4.95
CA LEU A 189 32.52 -3.14 6.06
C LEU A 189 32.53 -4.64 5.74
N GLU A 190 32.15 -5.00 4.53
CA GLU A 190 32.17 -6.40 4.07
C GLU A 190 33.59 -6.87 3.78
N GLN A 191 34.43 -6.01 3.18
CA GLN A 191 35.83 -6.29 2.92
C GLN A 191 36.61 -6.54 4.23
N ALA A 192 36.40 -5.69 5.25
CA ALA A 192 37.01 -5.88 6.57
C ALA A 192 36.59 -7.20 7.22
N ALA A 193 35.34 -7.66 7.00
CA ALA A 193 34.91 -8.97 7.51
C ALA A 193 35.62 -10.12 6.78
N PHE A 194 35.81 -10.03 5.47
CA PHE A 194 36.56 -11.02 4.71
C PHE A 194 38.04 -11.06 5.13
N ASP A 195 38.66 -9.92 5.38
CA ASP A 195 40.04 -9.83 5.89
C ASP A 195 40.21 -10.49 7.27
N LEU A 196 39.15 -10.45 8.09
CA LEU A 196 39.08 -11.14 9.39
C LEU A 196 38.69 -12.62 9.28
N GLY A 197 38.61 -13.17 8.06
CA GLY A 197 38.35 -14.60 7.80
C GLY A 197 36.87 -14.99 7.84
N ALA A 198 35.94 -14.03 7.76
CA ALA A 198 34.52 -14.35 7.60
C ALA A 198 34.24 -14.86 6.17
N ASN A 199 33.36 -15.83 6.05
CA ASN A 199 32.83 -16.25 4.75
C ASN A 199 31.59 -15.39 4.39
N GLU A 200 31.12 -15.48 3.13
CA GLU A 200 29.98 -14.72 2.60
C GLU A 200 28.72 -14.86 3.48
N TRP A 201 28.42 -16.09 3.96
CA TRP A 201 27.27 -16.35 4.82
C TRP A 201 27.34 -15.63 6.17
N ARG A 202 28.52 -15.64 6.82
CA ARG A 202 28.74 -14.93 8.09
C ARG A 202 28.69 -13.42 7.89
N THR A 203 29.31 -12.92 6.82
CA THR A 203 29.29 -11.50 6.46
C THR A 203 27.86 -11.03 6.22
N PHE A 204 27.07 -11.80 5.45
CA PHE A 204 25.68 -11.47 5.20
C PHE A 204 24.88 -11.36 6.52
N TRP A 205 24.87 -12.41 7.35
CA TRP A 205 24.01 -12.42 8.54
C TRP A 205 24.48 -11.52 9.68
N ARG A 206 25.79 -11.24 9.79
CA ARG A 206 26.35 -10.44 10.89
C ARG A 206 26.57 -8.98 10.55
N ILE A 207 26.68 -8.64 9.27
CA ILE A 207 27.00 -7.26 8.84
C ILE A 207 25.91 -6.76 7.90
N THR A 208 25.73 -7.38 6.73
CA THR A 208 24.84 -6.87 5.70
C THR A 208 23.39 -6.85 6.15
N PHE A 209 22.86 -8.01 6.58
CA PHE A 209 21.46 -8.15 6.97
C PHE A 209 21.03 -7.21 8.11
N PRO A 210 21.77 -7.07 9.23
CA PRO A 210 21.41 -6.11 10.27
C PRO A 210 21.40 -4.66 9.79
N LEU A 211 22.31 -4.28 8.90
CA LEU A 211 22.40 -2.94 8.35
C LEU A 211 21.25 -2.61 7.36
N ILE A 212 20.79 -3.62 6.58
CA ILE A 212 19.67 -3.42 5.64
C ILE A 212 18.31 -3.71 6.28
N TRP A 213 18.26 -4.35 7.45
CA TRP A 213 17.02 -4.72 8.12
C TRP A 213 16.01 -3.56 8.28
N PRO A 214 16.42 -2.34 8.69
CA PRO A 214 15.48 -1.22 8.76
C PRO A 214 14.87 -0.88 7.39
N GLY A 215 15.66 -0.99 6.32
CA GLY A 215 15.18 -0.81 4.95
C GLY A 215 14.20 -1.90 4.51
N ILE A 216 14.48 -3.18 4.84
CA ILE A 216 13.57 -4.30 4.59
C ILE A 216 12.26 -4.11 5.34
N PHE A 217 12.32 -3.75 6.62
CA PHE A 217 11.13 -3.53 7.43
C PHE A 217 10.29 -2.36 6.91
N SER A 218 10.95 -1.28 6.49
CA SER A 218 10.27 -0.14 5.88
C SER A 218 9.61 -0.49 4.54
N ALA A 219 10.30 -1.28 3.71
CA ALA A 219 9.75 -1.79 2.46
C ALA A 219 8.54 -2.71 2.70
N ALA A 220 8.60 -3.55 3.73
CA ALA A 220 7.48 -4.40 4.14
C ALA A 220 6.27 -3.59 4.60
N LEU A 221 6.47 -2.54 5.41
CA LEU A 221 5.38 -1.66 5.83
C LEU A 221 4.76 -0.91 4.64
N LEU A 222 5.58 -0.47 3.69
CA LEU A 222 5.09 0.15 2.46
C LEU A 222 4.26 -0.84 1.64
N ALA A 223 4.77 -2.06 1.41
CA ALA A 223 4.06 -3.11 0.68
C ALA A 223 2.74 -3.49 1.35
N PHE A 224 2.72 -3.56 2.69
CA PHE A 224 1.51 -3.82 3.46
C PHE A 224 0.47 -2.70 3.26
N THR A 225 0.89 -1.45 3.32
CA THR A 225 0.01 -0.30 3.12
C THR A 225 -0.57 -0.29 1.70
N LEU A 226 0.28 -0.47 0.68
CA LEU A 226 -0.14 -0.54 -0.71
C LEU A 226 -1.13 -1.69 -0.96
N SER A 227 -0.89 -2.85 -0.34
CA SER A 227 -1.78 -3.99 -0.47
C SER A 227 -3.11 -3.81 0.28
N LEU A 228 -3.10 -3.12 1.44
CA LEU A 228 -4.29 -2.88 2.25
C LEU A 228 -5.27 -1.92 1.55
N ASP A 229 -4.74 -0.90 0.89
CA ASP A 229 -5.51 0.16 0.24
C ASP A 229 -5.83 -0.14 -1.25
N ASP A 230 -5.29 -1.25 -1.80
CA ASP A 230 -5.52 -1.58 -3.20
C ASP A 230 -6.99 -1.86 -3.48
N PHE A 231 -7.46 -1.22 -4.52
CA PHE A 231 -8.79 -1.42 -5.09
C PHE A 231 -8.69 -2.01 -6.51
N VAL A 232 -7.76 -1.51 -7.31
CA VAL A 232 -7.77 -1.72 -8.77
C VAL A 232 -7.37 -3.15 -9.12
N VAL A 233 -6.23 -3.62 -8.62
CA VAL A 233 -5.78 -4.99 -8.89
C VAL A 233 -6.76 -5.99 -8.29
N THR A 234 -7.22 -5.72 -7.05
CA THR A 234 -8.24 -6.54 -6.39
C THR A 234 -9.52 -6.63 -7.22
N PHE A 235 -10.01 -5.52 -7.79
CA PHE A 235 -11.25 -5.50 -8.58
C PHE A 235 -11.22 -6.50 -9.75
N PHE A 236 -10.09 -6.63 -10.42
CA PHE A 236 -9.94 -7.52 -11.57
C PHE A 236 -9.57 -8.96 -11.20
N THR A 237 -9.01 -9.19 -10.01
CA THR A 237 -8.49 -10.51 -9.61
C THR A 237 -9.33 -11.19 -8.53
N THR A 238 -10.34 -10.50 -7.99
CA THR A 238 -11.24 -11.03 -6.96
C THR A 238 -12.27 -12.00 -7.55
N GLY A 239 -12.75 -12.90 -6.68
CA GLY A 239 -13.82 -13.86 -6.99
C GLY A 239 -14.75 -14.04 -5.80
N ALA A 240 -15.55 -15.10 -5.82
CA ALA A 240 -16.47 -15.39 -4.74
C ALA A 240 -15.73 -15.54 -3.40
N GLY A 241 -16.19 -14.83 -2.35
CA GLY A 241 -15.65 -14.91 -0.99
C GLY A 241 -14.33 -14.13 -0.75
N SER A 242 -13.78 -13.45 -1.76
CA SER A 242 -12.51 -12.71 -1.64
C SER A 242 -12.68 -11.18 -1.70
N MET A 243 -13.87 -10.70 -1.38
CA MET A 243 -14.14 -9.26 -1.31
C MET A 243 -13.27 -8.60 -0.23
N THR A 244 -12.57 -7.53 -0.60
CA THR A 244 -11.75 -6.72 0.30
C THR A 244 -12.51 -5.48 0.78
N LEU A 245 -11.97 -4.82 1.80
CA LEU A 245 -12.63 -3.65 2.38
C LEU A 245 -12.71 -2.46 1.40
N PRO A 246 -11.66 -2.10 0.62
CA PRO A 246 -11.78 -1.08 -0.42
C PRO A 246 -12.85 -1.41 -1.47
N LEU A 247 -12.92 -2.67 -1.89
CA LEU A 247 -13.89 -3.11 -2.87
C LEU A 247 -15.32 -3.06 -2.32
N LEU A 248 -15.52 -3.44 -1.06
CA LEU A 248 -16.80 -3.33 -0.37
C LEU A 248 -17.24 -1.86 -0.25
N VAL A 249 -16.34 -0.97 0.19
CA VAL A 249 -16.61 0.48 0.32
C VAL A 249 -17.02 1.06 -1.03
N TYR A 250 -16.31 0.73 -2.09
CA TYR A 250 -16.68 1.16 -3.44
C TYR A 250 -18.08 0.68 -3.85
N GLY A 251 -18.40 -0.59 -3.57
CA GLY A 251 -19.74 -1.14 -3.82
C GLY A 251 -20.83 -0.38 -3.05
N MET A 252 -20.57 -0.04 -1.79
CA MET A 252 -21.52 0.70 -0.95
C MET A 252 -21.76 2.13 -1.45
N ILE A 253 -20.72 2.85 -1.88
CA ILE A 253 -20.81 4.23 -2.40
C ILE A 253 -21.74 4.32 -3.61
N LYS A 254 -21.80 3.28 -4.43
CA LYS A 254 -22.71 3.22 -5.60
C LYS A 254 -24.18 3.38 -5.23
N PHE A 255 -24.59 2.94 -4.04
CA PHE A 255 -26.00 2.97 -3.62
C PHE A 255 -26.32 4.19 -2.77
N ALA A 256 -25.50 4.53 -1.79
CA ALA A 256 -25.64 5.76 -1.00
C ALA A 256 -24.39 5.96 -0.12
N VAL A 257 -23.93 7.19 0.01
CA VAL A 257 -22.89 7.55 0.98
C VAL A 257 -23.54 7.67 2.36
N THR A 258 -23.26 6.71 3.24
CA THR A 258 -23.79 6.69 4.62
C THR A 258 -22.68 7.01 5.63
N PRO A 259 -22.99 7.49 6.84
CA PRO A 259 -21.99 7.71 7.88
C PRO A 259 -21.22 6.45 8.28
N ALA A 260 -21.80 5.26 8.08
CA ALA A 260 -21.09 3.99 8.27
C ALA A 260 -19.89 3.85 7.29
N ILE A 261 -20.06 4.27 6.04
CA ILE A 261 -18.96 4.31 5.06
C ILE A 261 -17.88 5.29 5.52
N ASN A 262 -18.29 6.47 5.99
CA ASN A 262 -17.35 7.47 6.51
C ASN A 262 -16.57 6.93 7.71
N ALA A 263 -17.23 6.18 8.62
CA ALA A 263 -16.58 5.57 9.78
C ALA A 263 -15.53 4.52 9.36
N ILE A 264 -15.86 3.64 8.39
CA ILE A 264 -14.92 2.66 7.86
C ILE A 264 -13.74 3.36 7.17
N SER A 265 -14.02 4.32 6.29
CA SER A 265 -12.99 5.09 5.58
C SER A 265 -12.08 5.84 6.55
N THR A 266 -12.63 6.39 7.63
CA THR A 266 -11.85 7.04 8.70
C THR A 266 -10.92 6.04 9.40
N LEU A 267 -11.39 4.83 9.72
CA LEU A 267 -10.55 3.80 10.33
C LEU A 267 -9.44 3.33 9.39
N MET A 268 -9.76 3.13 8.11
CA MET A 268 -8.75 2.78 7.10
C MET A 268 -7.68 3.87 6.99
N LEU A 269 -8.11 5.13 6.89
CA LEU A 269 -7.19 6.28 6.79
C LEU A 269 -6.28 6.37 8.02
N LEU A 270 -6.82 6.18 9.23
CA LEU A 270 -6.03 6.18 10.46
C LEU A 270 -5.04 5.01 10.49
N ALA A 271 -5.46 3.82 10.06
CA ALA A 271 -4.58 2.66 9.99
C ALA A 271 -3.43 2.88 8.99
N SER A 272 -3.72 3.34 7.78
CA SER A 272 -2.72 3.66 6.77
C SER A 272 -1.77 4.76 7.23
N LEU A 273 -2.28 5.82 7.87
CA LEU A 273 -1.45 6.89 8.42
C LEU A 273 -0.49 6.37 9.50
N LEU A 274 -0.97 5.53 10.41
CA LEU A 274 -0.13 4.92 11.46
C LEU A 274 0.97 4.04 10.85
N LEU A 275 0.66 3.27 9.82
CA LEU A 275 1.64 2.43 9.11
C LEU A 275 2.71 3.27 8.41
N VAL A 276 2.31 4.32 7.69
CA VAL A 276 3.24 5.23 7.01
C VAL A 276 4.14 5.95 8.02
N VAL A 277 3.58 6.50 9.11
CA VAL A 277 4.36 7.16 10.17
C VAL A 277 5.33 6.18 10.81
N SER A 278 4.90 4.93 11.07
CA SER A 278 5.76 3.88 11.61
C SER A 278 6.93 3.57 10.66
N SER A 279 6.66 3.45 9.36
CA SER A 279 7.69 3.24 8.34
C SER A 279 8.73 4.37 8.34
N LEU A 280 8.28 5.63 8.32
CA LEU A 280 9.16 6.79 8.31
C LEU A 280 10.00 6.92 9.60
N THR A 281 9.44 6.56 10.77
CA THR A 281 10.18 6.61 12.03
C THR A 281 11.29 5.55 12.10
N VAL A 282 11.07 4.39 11.51
CA VAL A 282 12.08 3.32 11.41
C VAL A 282 13.21 3.75 10.48
N GLN A 283 12.88 4.32 9.32
CA GLN A 283 13.88 4.83 8.37
C GLN A 283 14.80 5.92 8.98
N LYS A 284 14.25 6.82 9.81
CA LYS A 284 15.00 7.92 10.40
C LYS A 284 15.97 7.48 11.52
N LYS A 285 15.74 6.33 12.16
CA LYS A 285 16.58 5.81 13.25
C LYS A 285 17.74 4.93 12.75
N SER A 286 17.75 4.56 11.49
CA SER A 286 18.80 3.78 10.83
C SER A 286 19.74 4.66 10.01
#